data_b6e993df245095274f567d5d18d84132
#
_entry.id   b6e993df245095274f567d5d18d84132
#
_cell.length_a   1.000
_cell.length_b   1.000
_cell.length_c   1.000
_cell.angle_alpha   90.00
_cell.angle_beta   90.00
_cell.angle_gamma   90.00
#
_symmetry.space_group_name_H-M   'P 1'
#
loop_
_entity.id
_entity.type
_entity.pdbx_description
1 polymer ?
#
loop_
_entity_poly.entity_id
_entity_poly.type
_entity_poly.pdbx_seq_one_letter_code
_entity_poly.pdbx_strand_id
1 'polypeptide(L)'
;MRTKEELAGVTELGSGHTVYKSTYDPAVLECFPNKHEEAPYMVKLNCPEFTSLCPKTGQPDFGRLVISYIPNHRLVESKSLKLYLFSFRNNGDFHEDCVNIIKNDLVKLLDPLYLEVRGYFNPRGGISILPFAVYYKEAYKEMACRRMEAFVNE
;
A
#
# COMPACT_ATOMS: atom_id res chain seq x y z
N MET A 1 5.64 3.05 25.66
CA MET A 1 6.44 2.02 24.93
C MET A 1 5.50 0.88 24.60
N ARG A 2 5.61 0.25 23.42
CA ARG A 2 4.78 -0.92 23.07
C ARG A 2 5.23 -2.15 23.84
N THR A 3 4.29 -3.02 24.22
CA THR A 3 4.60 -4.29 24.89
C THR A 3 4.94 -5.39 23.89
N LYS A 4 5.49 -6.52 24.37
CA LYS A 4 5.76 -7.69 23.49
C LYS A 4 4.48 -8.29 22.94
N GLU A 5 3.40 -8.29 23.71
CA GLU A 5 2.08 -8.80 23.31
C GLU A 5 1.47 -7.96 22.18
N GLU A 6 1.61 -6.63 22.23
CA GLU A 6 1.15 -5.72 21.17
C GLU A 6 1.92 -5.91 19.85
N LEU A 7 3.11 -6.48 19.90
CA LEU A 7 3.97 -6.74 18.74
C LEU A 7 4.02 -8.22 18.34
N ALA A 8 3.21 -9.08 18.98
CA ALA A 8 3.23 -10.53 18.72
C ALA A 8 2.90 -10.90 17.26
N GLY A 9 2.13 -10.04 16.55
CA GLY A 9 1.83 -10.20 15.12
C GLY A 9 2.88 -9.63 14.16
N VAL A 10 4.02 -9.10 14.69
CA VAL A 10 5.10 -8.51 13.91
C VAL A 10 6.30 -9.44 13.96
N THR A 11 6.40 -10.36 13.02
CA THR A 11 7.39 -11.45 13.05
C THR A 11 8.63 -11.18 12.20
N GLU A 12 8.51 -10.38 11.14
CA GLU A 12 9.61 -10.04 10.24
C GLU A 12 10.60 -9.03 10.82
N LEU A 13 10.17 -8.18 11.74
CA LEU A 13 11.02 -7.20 12.39
C LEU A 13 11.94 -7.88 13.42
N GLY A 14 13.25 -7.86 13.16
CA GLY A 14 14.27 -8.42 14.06
C GLY A 14 14.57 -9.91 13.89
N SER A 15 13.91 -10.63 12.97
CA SER A 15 14.32 -11.97 12.54
C SER A 15 15.61 -11.86 11.70
N GLY A 16 16.68 -12.57 12.05
CA GLY A 16 18.02 -12.37 11.51
C GLY A 16 18.22 -12.54 10.00
N HIS A 17 17.32 -13.24 9.29
CA HIS A 17 17.35 -13.45 7.84
C HIS A 17 16.04 -12.95 7.19
N THR A 18 16.16 -11.94 6.33
CA THR A 18 15.03 -11.45 5.52
C THR A 18 14.96 -12.24 4.22
N VAL A 19 13.84 -12.92 3.96
CA VAL A 19 13.58 -13.60 2.69
C VAL A 19 12.78 -12.66 1.78
N TYR A 20 13.37 -12.34 0.62
CA TYR A 20 12.70 -11.54 -0.41
C TYR A 20 12.00 -12.48 -1.40
N LYS A 21 10.67 -12.52 -1.35
CA LYS A 21 9.88 -13.22 -2.35
C LYS A 21 9.72 -12.35 -3.59
N SER A 22 9.97 -12.93 -4.77
CA SER A 22 9.88 -12.22 -6.05
C SER A 22 8.58 -12.52 -6.82
N THR A 23 7.65 -13.23 -6.18
CA THR A 23 6.30 -13.48 -6.68
C THR A 23 5.29 -12.91 -5.69
N TYR A 24 4.20 -12.33 -6.19
CA TYR A 24 3.15 -11.72 -5.38
C TYR A 24 2.74 -12.61 -4.20
N ASP A 25 2.83 -12.06 -3.01
CA ASP A 25 2.49 -12.78 -1.77
C ASP A 25 1.93 -11.81 -0.71
N PRO A 26 0.62 -11.69 -0.60
CA PRO A 26 0.00 -10.84 0.42
C PRO A 26 0.11 -11.41 1.84
N ALA A 27 0.51 -12.69 2.00
CA ALA A 27 0.65 -13.32 3.31
C ALA A 27 1.86 -12.78 4.11
N VAL A 28 2.77 -12.05 3.46
CA VAL A 28 3.89 -11.40 4.16
C VAL A 28 3.50 -10.12 4.90
N LEU A 29 2.29 -9.58 4.62
CA LEU A 29 1.81 -8.37 5.28
C LEU A 29 1.49 -8.63 6.75
N GLU A 30 2.02 -7.78 7.61
CA GLU A 30 1.80 -7.79 9.06
C GLU A 30 1.21 -6.47 9.53
N CYS A 31 0.54 -6.50 10.67
CA CYS A 31 -0.03 -5.32 11.31
C CYS A 31 0.17 -5.37 12.83
N PHE A 32 -0.03 -4.22 13.47
CA PHE A 32 0.02 -4.09 14.92
C PHE A 32 -1.09 -3.12 15.40
N PRO A 33 -1.49 -3.20 16.68
CA PRO A 33 -2.60 -2.41 17.22
C PRO A 33 -2.37 -0.90 17.12
N ASN A 34 -3.42 -0.15 16.80
CA ASN A 34 -3.48 1.30 16.93
C ASN A 34 -3.71 1.67 18.39
N LYS A 35 -2.90 2.57 18.95
CA LYS A 35 -3.05 3.08 20.32
C LYS A 35 -3.81 4.40 20.43
N HIS A 36 -4.21 4.97 19.29
CA HIS A 36 -4.80 6.31 19.19
C HIS A 36 -6.13 6.25 18.42
N GLU A 37 -7.00 5.30 18.78
CA GLU A 37 -8.29 5.09 18.10
C GLU A 37 -9.28 6.24 18.36
N GLU A 38 -9.12 6.95 19.49
CA GLU A 38 -9.96 8.06 19.92
C GLU A 38 -9.78 9.34 19.08
N ALA A 39 -8.68 9.47 18.39
CA ALA A 39 -8.35 10.67 17.62
C ALA A 39 -7.87 10.29 16.20
N PRO A 40 -8.69 10.45 15.17
CA PRO A 40 -8.29 10.09 13.81
C PRO A 40 -7.07 10.90 13.35
N TYR A 41 -6.11 10.20 12.77
CA TYR A 41 -4.90 10.78 12.18
C TYR A 41 -4.59 10.07 10.86
N MET A 42 -3.80 10.72 10.01
CA MET A 42 -3.42 10.15 8.72
C MET A 42 -1.97 9.67 8.74
N VAL A 43 -1.76 8.45 8.28
CA VAL A 43 -0.44 7.90 7.97
C VAL A 43 -0.23 8.01 6.46
N LYS A 44 0.94 8.51 6.05
CA LYS A 44 1.36 8.57 4.65
C LYS A 44 2.68 7.83 4.47
N LEU A 45 2.68 6.87 3.56
CA LEU A 45 3.83 6.06 3.20
C LEU A 45 4.24 6.40 1.77
N ASN A 46 5.47 6.83 1.56
CA ASN A 46 6.03 7.10 0.26
C ASN A 46 6.98 5.95 -0.11
N CYS A 47 6.64 5.23 -1.19
CA CYS A 47 7.33 4.01 -1.63
C CYS A 47 7.94 4.26 -3.02
N PRO A 48 9.16 4.83 -3.12
CA PRO A 48 9.73 5.29 -4.38
C PRO A 48 10.32 4.17 -5.25
N GLU A 49 10.43 2.96 -4.73
CA GLU A 49 11.15 1.84 -5.36
C GLU A 49 10.22 0.72 -5.85
N PHE A 50 8.97 1.07 -6.20
CA PHE A 50 8.03 0.06 -6.70
C PHE A 50 8.39 -0.38 -8.12
N THR A 51 8.31 -1.69 -8.36
CA THR A 51 8.52 -2.29 -9.68
C THR A 51 7.62 -3.52 -9.86
N SER A 52 7.12 -3.70 -11.07
CA SER A 52 6.36 -4.85 -11.53
C SER A 52 6.74 -5.19 -12.98
N LEU A 53 6.06 -6.12 -13.60
CA LEU A 53 6.23 -6.44 -15.02
C LEU A 53 4.97 -6.10 -15.81
N CYS A 54 5.15 -5.69 -17.05
CA CYS A 54 4.04 -5.63 -17.99
C CYS A 54 3.51 -7.05 -18.26
N PRO A 55 2.21 -7.33 -18.07
CA PRO A 55 1.68 -8.69 -18.21
C PRO A 55 1.76 -9.21 -19.64
N LYS A 56 1.88 -8.31 -20.63
CA LYS A 56 1.92 -8.66 -22.03
C LYS A 56 3.33 -8.81 -22.59
N THR A 57 4.25 -7.93 -22.20
CA THR A 57 5.60 -7.87 -22.81
C THR A 57 6.69 -8.38 -21.88
N GLY A 58 6.42 -8.53 -20.58
CA GLY A 58 7.42 -8.82 -19.56
C GLY A 58 8.40 -7.68 -19.29
N GLN A 59 8.20 -6.51 -19.89
CA GLN A 59 9.05 -5.35 -19.64
C GLN A 59 8.90 -4.90 -18.18
N PRO A 60 10.00 -4.59 -17.49
CA PRO A 60 9.94 -4.02 -16.15
C PRO A 60 9.29 -2.64 -16.14
N ASP A 61 8.37 -2.46 -15.21
CA ASP A 61 7.73 -1.21 -14.86
C ASP A 61 8.29 -0.68 -13.56
N PHE A 62 8.53 0.61 -13.50
CA PHE A 62 9.02 1.31 -12.32
C PHE A 62 8.10 2.47 -11.99
N GLY A 63 7.94 2.73 -10.70
CA GLY A 63 7.12 3.83 -10.24
C GLY A 63 7.28 4.11 -8.75
N ARG A 64 6.66 5.18 -8.33
CA ARG A 64 6.52 5.55 -6.92
C ARG A 64 5.07 5.30 -6.51
N LEU A 65 4.86 4.61 -5.40
CA LEU A 65 3.55 4.51 -4.76
C LEU A 65 3.47 5.45 -3.57
N VAL A 66 2.31 6.08 -3.41
CA VAL A 66 1.96 6.84 -2.20
C VAL A 66 0.72 6.20 -1.60
N ILE A 67 0.86 5.64 -0.41
CA ILE A 67 -0.22 5.02 0.36
C ILE A 67 -0.55 5.96 1.50
N SER A 68 -1.81 6.41 1.59
CA SER A 68 -2.27 7.23 2.70
C SER A 68 -3.49 6.60 3.34
N TYR A 69 -3.53 6.48 4.67
CA TYR A 69 -4.68 5.89 5.35
C TYR A 69 -4.93 6.50 6.72
N ILE A 70 -6.19 6.46 7.14
CA ILE A 70 -6.61 6.74 8.52
C ILE A 70 -6.84 5.38 9.17
N PRO A 71 -6.00 4.99 10.14
CA PRO A 71 -6.15 3.70 10.80
C PRO A 71 -7.42 3.65 11.64
N ASN A 72 -8.04 2.46 11.68
CA ASN A 72 -9.03 2.08 12.67
C ASN A 72 -8.28 1.41 13.85
N HIS A 73 -8.37 0.11 13.98
CA HIS A 73 -7.76 -0.66 15.08
C HIS A 73 -6.31 -1.10 14.82
N ARG A 74 -5.82 -1.00 13.57
CA ARG A 74 -4.53 -1.57 13.15
C ARG A 74 -3.73 -0.62 12.28
N LEU A 75 -2.40 -0.76 12.40
CA LEU A 75 -1.44 -0.12 11.49
C LEU A 75 -0.64 -1.19 10.76
N VAL A 76 -0.26 -0.92 9.50
CA VAL A 76 0.63 -1.81 8.76
C VAL A 76 2.05 -1.74 9.32
N GLU A 77 2.73 -2.90 9.40
CA GLU A 77 4.14 -2.96 9.77
C GLU A 77 4.99 -2.64 8.53
N SER A 78 5.93 -1.72 8.66
CA SER A 78 6.64 -1.11 7.54
C SER A 78 7.62 -2.05 6.83
N LYS A 79 8.29 -2.96 7.55
CA LYS A 79 9.19 -3.96 6.94
C LYS A 79 8.39 -5.00 6.15
N SER A 80 7.27 -5.46 6.68
CA SER A 80 6.38 -6.39 5.99
C SER A 80 5.79 -5.75 4.73
N LEU A 81 5.40 -4.47 4.80
CA LEU A 81 4.94 -3.73 3.63
C LEU A 81 6.05 -3.62 2.56
N LYS A 82 7.30 -3.35 2.96
CA LYS A 82 8.44 -3.34 2.04
C LYS A 82 8.59 -4.70 1.33
N LEU A 83 8.50 -5.80 2.06
CA LEU A 83 8.60 -7.14 1.49
C LEU A 83 7.43 -7.49 0.58
N TYR A 84 6.23 -7.06 0.96
CA TYR A 84 5.03 -7.20 0.14
C TYR A 84 5.16 -6.45 -1.19
N LEU A 85 5.55 -5.17 -1.16
CA LEU A 85 5.75 -4.39 -2.39
C LEU A 85 6.87 -4.97 -3.26
N PHE A 86 7.93 -5.52 -2.65
CA PHE A 86 8.99 -6.22 -3.37
C PHE A 86 8.48 -7.48 -4.08
N SER A 87 7.47 -8.16 -3.55
CA SER A 87 6.90 -9.37 -4.16
C SER A 87 6.26 -9.13 -5.53
N PHE A 88 5.93 -7.88 -5.88
CA PHE A 88 5.43 -7.51 -7.21
C PHE A 88 6.52 -7.51 -8.30
N ARG A 89 7.80 -7.59 -7.95
CA ARG A 89 8.91 -7.39 -8.88
C ARG A 89 8.84 -8.25 -10.15
N ASN A 90 8.41 -9.50 -10.02
CA ASN A 90 8.23 -10.42 -11.14
C ASN A 90 6.76 -10.74 -11.41
N ASN A 91 5.84 -9.96 -10.84
CA ASN A 91 4.41 -10.12 -11.06
C ASN A 91 3.96 -9.27 -12.26
N GLY A 92 3.26 -9.91 -13.18
CA GLY A 92 2.79 -9.29 -14.42
C GLY A 92 1.36 -8.77 -14.28
N ASP A 93 1.20 -7.49 -13.90
CA ASP A 93 -0.08 -6.79 -13.83
C ASP A 93 0.00 -5.41 -14.48
N PHE A 94 -1.13 -4.91 -14.98
CA PHE A 94 -1.22 -3.51 -15.41
C PHE A 94 -1.09 -2.57 -14.21
N HIS A 95 -0.67 -1.33 -14.45
CA HIS A 95 -0.44 -0.34 -13.41
C HIS A 95 -1.67 -0.09 -12.54
N GLU A 96 -2.84 -0.05 -13.18
CA GLU A 96 -4.15 0.13 -12.54
C GLU A 96 -4.49 -1.05 -11.64
N ASP A 97 -4.18 -2.28 -12.08
CA ASP A 97 -4.41 -3.50 -11.30
C ASP A 97 -3.49 -3.54 -10.08
N CYS A 98 -2.19 -3.25 -10.25
CA CYS A 98 -1.24 -3.18 -9.14
C CYS A 98 -1.75 -2.27 -8.00
N VAL A 99 -2.20 -1.06 -8.35
CA VAL A 99 -2.71 -0.09 -7.36
C VAL A 99 -3.97 -0.59 -6.66
N ASN A 100 -4.89 -1.22 -7.39
CA ASN A 100 -6.12 -1.78 -6.84
C ASN A 100 -5.88 -3.02 -5.98
N ILE A 101 -4.97 -3.91 -6.38
CA ILE A 101 -4.56 -5.09 -5.60
C ILE A 101 -3.99 -4.62 -4.26
N ILE A 102 -3.02 -3.70 -4.27
CA ILE A 102 -2.40 -3.16 -3.06
C ILE A 102 -3.44 -2.50 -2.14
N LYS A 103 -4.37 -1.69 -2.71
CA LYS A 103 -5.47 -1.12 -1.94
C LYS A 103 -6.32 -2.19 -1.29
N ASN A 104 -6.73 -3.23 -2.03
CA ASN A 104 -7.59 -4.28 -1.52
C ASN A 104 -6.93 -5.11 -0.42
N ASP A 105 -5.66 -5.47 -0.57
CA ASP A 105 -4.91 -6.24 0.43
C ASP A 105 -4.74 -5.45 1.73
N LEU A 106 -4.41 -4.17 1.64
CA LEU A 106 -4.29 -3.31 2.81
C LEU A 106 -5.64 -3.06 3.49
N VAL A 107 -6.73 -2.93 2.74
CA VAL A 107 -8.09 -2.82 3.31
C VAL A 107 -8.45 -4.09 4.08
N LYS A 108 -8.17 -5.26 3.50
CA LYS A 108 -8.42 -6.56 4.14
C LYS A 108 -7.61 -6.74 5.42
N LEU A 109 -6.35 -6.32 5.42
CA LEU A 109 -5.47 -6.43 6.58
C LEU A 109 -5.86 -5.48 7.72
N LEU A 110 -6.15 -4.20 7.39
CA LEU A 110 -6.22 -3.10 8.36
C LEU A 110 -7.64 -2.72 8.76
N ASP A 111 -8.65 -3.02 7.93
CA ASP A 111 -10.01 -2.47 8.06
C ASP A 111 -9.99 -0.95 8.36
N PRO A 112 -9.33 -0.13 7.54
CA PRO A 112 -9.09 1.27 7.83
C PRO A 112 -10.39 2.11 7.74
N LEU A 113 -10.39 3.30 8.35
CA LEU A 113 -11.49 4.25 8.18
C LEU A 113 -11.46 4.89 6.78
N TYR A 114 -10.26 5.10 6.25
CA TYR A 114 -9.95 5.60 4.92
C TYR A 114 -8.63 5.03 4.43
N LEU A 115 -8.53 4.72 3.15
CA LEU A 115 -7.26 4.32 2.53
C LEU A 115 -7.26 4.70 1.05
N GLU A 116 -6.17 5.32 0.60
CA GLU A 116 -5.90 5.56 -0.81
C GLU A 116 -4.52 5.02 -1.20
N VAL A 117 -4.42 4.56 -2.43
CA VAL A 117 -3.15 4.21 -3.07
C VAL A 117 -3.06 4.98 -4.39
N ARG A 118 -1.99 5.77 -4.55
CA ARG A 118 -1.67 6.50 -5.78
C ARG A 118 -0.42 5.91 -6.40
N GLY A 119 -0.49 5.60 -7.69
CA GLY A 119 0.64 5.17 -8.48
C GLY A 119 1.18 6.31 -9.35
N TYR A 120 2.49 6.49 -9.39
CA TYR A 120 3.20 7.42 -10.27
C TYR A 120 4.20 6.61 -11.07
N PHE A 121 3.73 6.01 -12.16
CA PHE A 121 4.58 5.14 -12.99
C PHE A 121 5.38 5.95 -14.00
N ASN A 122 6.60 5.46 -14.29
CA ASN A 122 7.47 6.06 -15.28
C ASN A 122 6.82 6.02 -16.67
N PRO A 123 6.96 7.07 -17.49
CA PRO A 123 6.35 7.12 -18.82
C PRO A 123 6.82 6.00 -19.72
N ARG A 124 5.90 5.46 -20.51
CA ARG A 124 6.17 4.59 -21.64
C ARG A 124 5.62 5.23 -22.92
N GLY A 125 6.46 5.38 -23.93
CA GLY A 125 6.07 6.06 -25.17
C GLY A 125 5.54 7.48 -24.96
N GLY A 126 6.04 8.17 -23.92
CA GLY A 126 5.60 9.52 -23.56
C GLY A 126 4.30 9.58 -22.73
N ILE A 127 3.68 8.43 -22.38
CA ILE A 127 2.45 8.37 -21.59
C ILE A 127 2.77 7.96 -20.17
N SER A 128 2.43 8.80 -19.21
CA SER A 128 2.42 8.46 -17.77
C SER A 128 1.05 7.93 -17.37
N ILE A 129 1.03 6.85 -16.62
CA ILE A 129 -0.20 6.28 -16.05
C ILE A 129 -0.17 6.53 -14.54
N LEU A 130 -1.18 7.25 -14.05
CA LEU A 130 -1.26 7.71 -12.67
C LEU A 130 -2.56 7.21 -12.02
N PRO A 131 -2.68 5.91 -11.68
CA PRO A 131 -3.90 5.39 -11.07
C PRO A 131 -4.05 5.87 -9.64
N PHE A 132 -5.30 6.15 -9.25
CA PHE A 132 -5.73 6.49 -7.91
C PHE A 132 -6.86 5.58 -7.46
N ALA A 133 -6.59 4.69 -6.52
CA ALA A 133 -7.59 3.82 -5.92
C ALA A 133 -7.86 4.23 -4.48
N VAL A 134 -9.15 4.26 -4.09
CA VAL A 134 -9.58 4.69 -2.76
C VAL A 134 -10.58 3.71 -2.15
N TYR A 135 -10.52 3.59 -0.84
CA TYR A 135 -11.50 2.94 0.03
C TYR A 135 -11.86 3.90 1.17
N TYR A 136 -13.10 3.90 1.60
CA TYR A 136 -13.56 4.71 2.73
C TYR A 136 -14.78 4.08 3.41
N LYS A 137 -14.89 4.29 4.72
CA LYS A 137 -16.16 4.11 5.46
C LYS A 137 -17.03 5.34 5.24
N GLU A 138 -18.35 5.20 5.30
CA GLU A 138 -19.30 6.25 4.89
C GLU A 138 -19.02 7.63 5.47
N ALA A 139 -18.58 7.70 6.73
CA ALA A 139 -18.19 8.95 7.39
C ALA A 139 -17.03 9.72 6.69
N TYR A 140 -16.27 9.06 5.83
CA TYR A 140 -15.12 9.63 5.10
C TYR A 140 -15.38 9.85 3.61
N LYS A 141 -16.60 9.65 3.14
CA LYS A 141 -17.00 9.79 1.73
C LYS A 141 -16.68 11.17 1.16
N GLU A 142 -17.06 12.23 1.87
CA GLU A 142 -16.80 13.60 1.41
C GLU A 142 -15.31 13.88 1.26
N MET A 143 -14.48 13.41 2.21
CA MET A 143 -13.04 13.52 2.10
C MET A 143 -12.51 12.76 0.88
N ALA A 144 -13.00 11.54 0.62
CA ALA A 144 -12.61 10.75 -0.54
C ALA A 144 -12.93 11.49 -1.85
N CYS A 145 -14.12 12.06 -1.99
CA CYS A 145 -14.51 12.85 -3.17
C CYS A 145 -13.57 14.05 -3.38
N ARG A 146 -13.32 14.84 -2.36
CA ARG A 146 -12.41 15.99 -2.43
C ARG A 146 -10.98 15.60 -2.83
N ARG A 147 -10.49 14.46 -2.34
CA ARG A 147 -9.14 13.98 -2.68
C ARG A 147 -9.06 13.46 -4.11
N MET A 148 -10.12 12.83 -4.64
CA MET A 148 -10.20 12.44 -6.05
C MET A 148 -10.27 13.69 -6.97
N GLU A 149 -11.09 14.67 -6.62
CA GLU A 149 -11.16 15.94 -7.36
C GLU A 149 -9.81 16.66 -7.40
N ALA A 150 -9.11 16.72 -6.26
CA ALA A 150 -7.78 17.32 -6.20
C ALA A 150 -6.78 16.58 -7.09
N PHE A 151 -6.84 15.25 -7.12
CA PHE A 151 -5.96 14.42 -7.96
C PHE A 151 -6.20 14.63 -9.47
N VAL A 152 -7.45 14.80 -9.90
CA VAL A 152 -7.79 15.06 -11.31
C VAL A 152 -7.26 16.43 -11.76
N ASN A 153 -7.04 17.37 -10.83
CA ASN A 153 -6.59 18.74 -11.10
C ASN A 153 -5.06 18.93 -10.87
N GLU A 154 -4.31 17.88 -10.54
CA GLU A 154 -2.83 17.87 -10.49
C GLU A 154 -2.23 17.86 -11.90
#